data_ef7bc0a60f1e7357292a14d9dbf49a56
#
_entry.id   ef7bc0a60f1e7357292a14d9dbf49a56
#
_cell.length_a   1.000
_cell.length_b   1.000
_cell.length_c   1.000
_cell.angle_alpha   90.00
_cell.angle_beta   90.00
_cell.angle_gamma   90.00
#
_symmetry.space_group_name_H-M   'P 1'
#
loop_
_entity.id
_entity.type
_entity.pdbx_description
1 polymer ?
#
loop_
_entity_poly.entity_id
_entity_poly.type
_entity_poly.pdbx_seq_one_letter_code
_entity_poly.pdbx_strand_id
1 'polypeptide(L)'
;MDIVIIGGVAAGMSAAARLRRLDETARITVVERSGNISFANCGLPYHVGGVIEQRSALLLQTPEAMKARFDIDVLVRTEATAIDRETQQVTVRNLDRDSTSSLHYDHLVLAPGASPVRPPIPGIERALALRNVEDVDAMVAAVGHARTAVVIGGGFIGLELVENLVERGLEVSMVEATAQVMAPLDPEMVSPVHAAIRAAGVDLHLGAAVTAIGETDVTLADGRKLPADLVVAAIGVRPESSLARDAGLTLTERGAIIVDEHLRTSDPRILAAGDAVAKRDAISGEQVFVPLAQTANLQGRRIADVIAGRTPVDRPVLGTAIVGAFELQAATVGWNEKRLRAEHRTYRAIHTHPLDHAGYYPGAASLALKLLVDPATDEILGAQAVGAKGADKRIDVIATAMAGGITASGLAELELAYAPQFASAKDPVNMLGFVDENLATETTRSIQWHELDEAVSAGARLVDVRTPGEFANGAIPGAVNIPVDDLRSRLDDVRALAEQGPVLVHCAVGIRGHIACRILEANGIQARNLDGGFRTWDAGQAASA
;
A
#
# COMPACT_ATOMS: atom_id res chain seq x y z
N MET A 1 -19.72 14.14 -31.91
CA MET A 1 -19.20 14.58 -30.60
C MET A 1 -17.68 14.43 -30.61
N ASP A 2 -16.98 15.48 -30.27
CA ASP A 2 -15.51 15.53 -30.24
C ASP A 2 -15.01 15.35 -28.81
N ILE A 3 -14.23 14.30 -28.57
CA ILE A 3 -13.69 13.97 -27.25
C ILE A 3 -12.16 13.98 -27.34
N VAL A 4 -11.55 14.87 -26.56
CA VAL A 4 -10.09 14.93 -26.41
C VAL A 4 -9.71 14.35 -25.05
N ILE A 5 -8.72 13.47 -25.03
CA ILE A 5 -8.22 12.80 -23.81
C ILE A 5 -6.73 13.10 -23.67
N ILE A 6 -6.32 13.71 -22.56
CA ILE A 6 -4.92 14.02 -22.28
C ILE A 6 -4.38 12.98 -21.32
N GLY A 7 -3.39 12.20 -21.78
CA GLY A 7 -2.78 11.06 -21.11
C GLY A 7 -3.26 9.71 -21.66
N GLY A 8 -2.32 8.95 -22.21
CA GLY A 8 -2.55 7.72 -22.97
C GLY A 8 -2.29 6.42 -22.19
N VAL A 9 -2.45 6.41 -20.86
CA VAL A 9 -2.15 5.19 -20.06
C VAL A 9 -3.42 4.71 -19.35
N ALA A 10 -3.40 4.39 -18.06
CA ALA A 10 -4.46 3.66 -17.37
C ALA A 10 -5.85 4.31 -17.50
N ALA A 11 -6.05 5.52 -16.98
CA ALA A 11 -7.36 6.16 -16.96
C ALA A 11 -7.79 6.61 -18.35
N GLY A 12 -6.89 7.27 -19.11
CA GLY A 12 -7.22 7.82 -20.41
C GLY A 12 -7.58 6.74 -21.44
N MET A 13 -6.79 5.67 -21.52
CA MET A 13 -7.07 4.58 -22.47
C MET A 13 -8.27 3.73 -22.06
N SER A 14 -8.52 3.58 -20.74
CA SER A 14 -9.75 2.95 -20.25
C SER A 14 -11.00 3.76 -20.64
N ALA A 15 -10.91 5.10 -20.56
CA ALA A 15 -11.97 6.00 -21.01
C ALA A 15 -12.16 5.92 -22.53
N ALA A 16 -11.09 6.05 -23.32
CA ALA A 16 -11.12 6.02 -24.77
C ALA A 16 -11.76 4.75 -25.32
N ALA A 17 -11.26 3.58 -24.87
CA ALA A 17 -11.76 2.30 -25.33
C ALA A 17 -13.21 2.01 -24.88
N ARG A 18 -13.62 2.52 -23.71
CA ARG A 18 -15.01 2.41 -23.24
C ARG A 18 -15.93 3.33 -24.01
N LEU A 19 -15.54 4.59 -24.26
CA LEU A 19 -16.30 5.57 -25.02
C LEU A 19 -16.64 5.05 -26.41
N ARG A 20 -15.66 4.52 -27.16
CA ARG A 20 -15.90 3.94 -28.48
C ARG A 20 -16.96 2.83 -28.44
N ARG A 21 -16.94 1.98 -27.42
CA ARG A 21 -17.96 0.91 -27.27
C ARG A 21 -19.35 1.44 -26.89
N LEU A 22 -19.45 2.69 -26.45
CA LEU A 22 -20.72 3.35 -26.10
C LEU A 22 -21.24 4.24 -27.23
N ASP A 23 -20.34 4.84 -28.00
CA ASP A 23 -20.65 5.72 -29.15
C ASP A 23 -19.67 5.46 -30.29
N GLU A 24 -20.15 4.76 -31.30
CA GLU A 24 -19.37 4.43 -32.51
C GLU A 24 -19.12 5.65 -33.39
N THR A 25 -19.90 6.74 -33.23
CA THR A 25 -19.82 7.94 -34.07
C THR A 25 -18.96 9.06 -33.44
N ALA A 26 -18.59 8.97 -32.19
CA ALA A 26 -17.76 9.96 -31.53
C ALA A 26 -16.35 10.02 -32.17
N ARG A 27 -15.82 11.21 -32.34
CA ARG A 27 -14.42 11.42 -32.70
C ARG A 27 -13.60 11.48 -31.43
N ILE A 28 -12.73 10.49 -31.20
CA ILE A 28 -11.92 10.36 -29.99
C ILE A 28 -10.46 10.56 -30.35
N THR A 29 -9.83 11.56 -29.74
CA THR A 29 -8.40 11.87 -29.91
C THR A 29 -7.71 11.78 -28.56
N VAL A 30 -6.68 10.93 -28.47
CA VAL A 30 -5.82 10.81 -27.28
C VAL A 30 -4.51 11.54 -27.54
N VAL A 31 -4.10 12.41 -26.62
CA VAL A 31 -2.84 13.15 -26.65
C VAL A 31 -1.90 12.58 -25.59
N GLU A 32 -0.75 12.07 -26.02
CA GLU A 32 0.26 11.49 -25.12
C GLU A 32 1.64 12.11 -25.40
N ARG A 33 2.25 12.60 -24.30
CA ARG A 33 3.56 13.27 -24.35
C ARG A 33 4.70 12.30 -24.62
N SER A 34 4.62 11.07 -24.10
CA SER A 34 5.62 10.02 -24.33
C SER A 34 5.44 9.38 -25.71
N GLY A 35 6.37 8.49 -26.08
CA GLY A 35 6.28 7.72 -27.33
C GLY A 35 5.37 6.50 -27.26
N ASN A 36 4.85 6.15 -26.08
CA ASN A 36 4.14 4.91 -25.83
C ASN A 36 2.81 5.14 -25.11
N ILE A 37 1.80 4.33 -25.42
CA ILE A 37 0.50 4.32 -24.76
C ILE A 37 0.23 2.95 -24.12
N SER A 38 -0.74 2.88 -23.23
CA SER A 38 -1.20 1.60 -22.63
C SER A 38 -0.04 0.68 -22.24
N PHE A 39 1.00 1.22 -21.65
CA PHE A 39 2.09 0.39 -21.17
C PHE A 39 1.87 -0.05 -19.72
N ALA A 40 2.52 -1.16 -19.35
CA ALA A 40 2.43 -1.76 -18.01
C ALA A 40 3.34 -1.02 -17.01
N ASN A 41 2.85 0.10 -16.43
CA ASN A 41 3.60 0.90 -15.46
C ASN A 41 4.15 0.04 -14.30
N CYS A 42 3.31 -0.83 -13.73
CA CYS A 42 3.71 -1.71 -12.64
C CYS A 42 4.67 -2.82 -13.08
N GLY A 43 4.88 -3.02 -14.39
CA GLY A 43 5.87 -3.94 -14.95
C GLY A 43 7.27 -3.35 -15.07
N LEU A 44 7.40 -2.03 -14.99
CA LEU A 44 8.68 -1.34 -15.23
C LEU A 44 9.80 -1.79 -14.28
N PRO A 45 9.61 -1.87 -12.95
CA PRO A 45 10.64 -2.36 -12.03
C PRO A 45 11.09 -3.78 -12.35
N TYR A 46 10.14 -4.66 -12.71
CA TYR A 46 10.41 -6.07 -13.02
C TYR A 46 11.14 -6.25 -14.37
N HIS A 47 10.98 -5.29 -15.29
CA HIS A 47 11.80 -5.26 -16.50
C HIS A 47 13.24 -4.80 -16.20
N VAL A 48 13.42 -3.84 -15.31
CA VAL A 48 14.77 -3.48 -14.80
C VAL A 48 15.47 -4.69 -14.21
N GLY A 49 14.77 -5.50 -13.41
CA GLY A 49 15.29 -6.73 -12.81
C GLY A 49 15.54 -7.87 -13.82
N GLY A 50 14.91 -7.83 -14.98
CA GLY A 50 14.98 -8.90 -15.98
C GLY A 50 13.93 -10.01 -15.78
N VAL A 51 13.04 -9.90 -14.79
CA VAL A 51 11.89 -10.80 -14.60
C VAL A 51 10.96 -10.73 -15.81
N ILE A 52 10.68 -9.51 -16.29
CA ILE A 52 10.06 -9.28 -17.59
C ILE A 52 11.17 -9.07 -18.62
N GLU A 53 11.58 -10.15 -19.27
CA GLU A 53 12.75 -10.11 -20.17
C GLU A 53 12.55 -9.22 -21.38
N GLN A 54 11.37 -9.30 -22.02
CA GLN A 54 11.09 -8.62 -23.28
C GLN A 54 10.46 -7.25 -23.04
N ARG A 55 11.12 -6.19 -23.47
CA ARG A 55 10.58 -4.82 -23.44
C ARG A 55 9.20 -4.70 -24.11
N SER A 56 8.98 -5.45 -25.19
CA SER A 56 7.70 -5.47 -25.91
C SER A 56 6.53 -5.98 -25.06
N ALA A 57 6.78 -6.79 -24.02
CA ALA A 57 5.75 -7.24 -23.09
C ALA A 57 5.18 -6.10 -22.22
N LEU A 58 5.92 -5.01 -22.08
CA LEU A 58 5.43 -3.79 -21.41
C LEU A 58 4.44 -3.00 -22.26
N LEU A 59 4.47 -3.16 -23.58
CA LEU A 59 3.69 -2.36 -24.54
C LEU A 59 2.40 -3.09 -24.88
N LEU A 60 1.32 -2.81 -24.15
CA LEU A 60 0.06 -3.54 -24.27
C LEU A 60 -0.73 -3.17 -25.54
N GLN A 61 -0.62 -1.93 -25.99
CA GLN A 61 -1.28 -1.42 -27.21
C GLN A 61 -0.37 -0.44 -27.95
N THR A 62 -0.62 -0.27 -29.24
CA THR A 62 0.03 0.75 -30.07
C THR A 62 -1.00 1.71 -30.65
N PRO A 63 -0.60 2.92 -31.11
CA PRO A 63 -1.48 3.87 -31.79
C PRO A 63 -2.19 3.24 -33.00
N GLU A 64 -1.47 2.44 -33.79
CA GLU A 64 -2.00 1.77 -34.99
C GLU A 64 -3.06 0.73 -34.62
N ALA A 65 -2.82 -0.05 -33.54
CA ALA A 65 -3.78 -1.04 -33.05
C ALA A 65 -5.06 -0.36 -32.53
N MET A 66 -4.91 0.79 -31.83
CA MET A 66 -6.04 1.57 -31.35
C MET A 66 -6.84 2.18 -32.50
N LYS A 67 -6.18 2.67 -33.55
CA LYS A 67 -6.86 3.15 -34.77
C LYS A 67 -7.58 2.03 -35.47
N ALA A 68 -6.91 0.91 -35.72
CA ALA A 68 -7.48 -0.21 -36.46
C ALA A 68 -8.67 -0.89 -35.78
N ARG A 69 -8.59 -1.05 -34.43
CA ARG A 69 -9.61 -1.79 -33.66
C ARG A 69 -10.73 -0.91 -33.15
N PHE A 70 -10.42 0.32 -32.79
CA PHE A 70 -11.33 1.21 -32.08
C PHE A 70 -11.57 2.54 -32.79
N ASP A 71 -10.99 2.77 -33.96
CA ASP A 71 -11.02 4.08 -34.65
C ASP A 71 -10.73 5.27 -33.72
N ILE A 72 -9.73 5.12 -32.84
CA ILE A 72 -9.25 6.16 -31.93
C ILE A 72 -7.96 6.74 -32.50
N ASP A 73 -7.93 8.06 -32.68
CA ASP A 73 -6.72 8.78 -33.05
C ASP A 73 -5.83 9.01 -31.84
N VAL A 74 -4.57 8.57 -31.93
CA VAL A 74 -3.59 8.71 -30.85
C VAL A 74 -2.41 9.53 -31.32
N LEU A 75 -2.20 10.67 -30.68
CA LEU A 75 -1.09 11.59 -30.94
C LEU A 75 -0.01 11.38 -29.87
N VAL A 76 0.95 10.50 -30.15
CA VAL A 76 2.13 10.32 -29.31
C VAL A 76 3.15 11.43 -29.57
N ARG A 77 4.14 11.60 -28.69
CA ARG A 77 5.14 12.67 -28.77
C ARG A 77 4.47 14.03 -28.95
N THR A 78 3.31 14.20 -28.31
CA THR A 78 2.48 15.39 -28.42
C THR A 78 2.05 15.85 -27.03
N GLU A 79 2.40 17.06 -26.67
CA GLU A 79 2.13 17.66 -25.36
C GLU A 79 0.96 18.65 -25.44
N ALA A 80 -0.03 18.50 -24.56
CA ALA A 80 -1.05 19.52 -24.35
C ALA A 80 -0.46 20.66 -23.52
N THR A 81 -0.44 21.87 -24.05
CA THR A 81 0.24 23.03 -23.45
C THR A 81 -0.71 24.08 -22.90
N ALA A 82 -1.95 24.17 -23.39
CA ALA A 82 -2.96 25.10 -22.88
C ALA A 82 -4.38 24.58 -23.13
N ILE A 83 -5.32 24.98 -22.29
CA ILE A 83 -6.76 24.76 -22.47
C ILE A 83 -7.46 26.10 -22.49
N ASP A 84 -8.15 26.39 -23.58
CA ASP A 84 -9.09 27.51 -23.69
C ASP A 84 -10.50 26.97 -23.44
N ARG A 85 -11.07 27.31 -22.30
CA ARG A 85 -12.40 26.84 -21.85
C ARG A 85 -13.53 27.58 -22.55
N GLU A 86 -13.31 28.82 -22.98
CA GLU A 86 -14.32 29.64 -23.65
C GLU A 86 -14.54 29.14 -25.08
N THR A 87 -13.46 28.90 -25.81
CA THR A 87 -13.51 28.41 -27.20
C THR A 87 -13.51 26.89 -27.29
N GLN A 88 -13.41 26.17 -26.16
CA GLN A 88 -13.35 24.71 -26.09
C GLN A 88 -12.21 24.13 -26.95
N GLN A 89 -11.01 24.67 -26.79
CA GLN A 89 -9.83 24.23 -27.52
C GLN A 89 -8.69 23.83 -26.61
N VAL A 90 -7.97 22.79 -27.02
CA VAL A 90 -6.70 22.39 -26.42
C VAL A 90 -5.58 22.69 -27.39
N THR A 91 -4.60 23.48 -26.97
CA THR A 91 -3.37 23.70 -27.72
C THR A 91 -2.44 22.52 -27.48
N VAL A 92 -1.96 21.91 -28.56
CA VAL A 92 -1.02 20.78 -28.52
C VAL A 92 0.25 21.09 -29.30
N ARG A 93 1.39 20.65 -28.80
CA ARG A 93 2.71 20.77 -29.42
C ARG A 93 3.27 19.40 -29.78
N ASN A 94 3.51 19.16 -31.04
CA ASN A 94 4.23 17.97 -31.48
C ASN A 94 5.72 18.14 -31.15
N LEU A 95 6.29 17.24 -30.36
CA LEU A 95 7.65 17.35 -29.82
C LEU A 95 8.74 16.99 -30.83
N ASP A 96 8.39 16.22 -31.89
CA ASP A 96 9.36 15.84 -32.91
C ASP A 96 9.50 16.91 -34.00
N ARG A 97 8.41 17.63 -34.31
CA ARG A 97 8.36 18.66 -35.35
C ARG A 97 8.39 20.09 -34.80
N ASP A 98 8.30 20.23 -33.47
CA ASP A 98 8.16 21.51 -32.75
C ASP A 98 7.04 22.39 -33.34
N SER A 99 5.93 21.76 -33.75
CA SER A 99 4.79 22.42 -34.34
C SER A 99 3.59 22.43 -33.41
N THR A 100 2.88 23.55 -33.38
CA THR A 100 1.71 23.75 -32.52
C THR A 100 0.43 23.68 -33.36
N SER A 101 -0.60 23.04 -32.81
CA SER A 101 -1.95 23.00 -33.40
C SER A 101 -3.01 23.07 -32.29
N SER A 102 -4.27 23.18 -32.67
CA SER A 102 -5.39 23.24 -31.74
C SER A 102 -6.39 22.12 -32.03
N LEU A 103 -6.92 21.50 -30.97
CA LEU A 103 -7.95 20.48 -31.02
C LEU A 103 -9.22 21.01 -30.34
N HIS A 104 -10.35 21.00 -31.06
CA HIS A 104 -11.65 21.31 -30.49
C HIS A 104 -12.17 20.10 -29.67
N TYR A 105 -12.93 20.39 -28.60
CA TYR A 105 -13.59 19.35 -27.80
C TYR A 105 -15.04 19.76 -27.40
N ASP A 106 -15.95 18.81 -27.47
CA ASP A 106 -17.23 18.86 -26.75
C ASP A 106 -17.05 18.41 -25.30
N HIS A 107 -16.17 17.38 -25.09
CA HIS A 107 -15.71 16.91 -23.79
C HIS A 107 -14.20 16.74 -23.76
N LEU A 108 -13.58 17.21 -22.68
CA LEU A 108 -12.16 17.03 -22.39
C LEU A 108 -11.97 16.10 -21.19
N VAL A 109 -11.07 15.13 -21.32
CA VAL A 109 -10.69 14.23 -20.24
C VAL A 109 -9.22 14.48 -19.85
N LEU A 110 -8.99 14.88 -18.60
CA LEU A 110 -7.65 15.05 -18.04
C LEU A 110 -7.22 13.79 -17.28
N ALA A 111 -6.26 13.07 -17.82
CA ALA A 111 -5.67 11.87 -17.22
C ALA A 111 -4.13 11.90 -17.29
N PRO A 112 -3.46 13.05 -16.93
CA PRO A 112 -2.01 13.22 -17.11
C PRO A 112 -1.19 12.43 -16.09
N GLY A 113 -1.84 11.81 -15.10
CA GLY A 113 -1.19 11.02 -14.07
C GLY A 113 -0.46 11.85 -13.01
N ALA A 114 0.66 11.31 -12.51
CA ALA A 114 1.51 11.95 -11.52
C ALA A 114 2.97 11.97 -11.98
N SER A 115 3.75 12.90 -11.44
CA SER A 115 5.18 13.03 -11.72
C SER A 115 6.00 12.71 -10.47
N PRO A 116 7.18 12.09 -10.61
CA PRO A 116 8.10 11.85 -9.49
C PRO A 116 8.46 13.16 -8.78
N VAL A 117 8.51 13.10 -7.46
CA VAL A 117 8.98 14.22 -6.64
C VAL A 117 10.50 14.37 -6.83
N ARG A 118 10.96 15.60 -7.09
CA ARG A 118 12.39 15.95 -7.12
C ARG A 118 12.64 17.08 -6.12
N PRO A 119 13.14 16.75 -4.91
CA PRO A 119 13.47 17.76 -3.91
C PRO A 119 14.72 18.54 -4.33
N PRO A 120 14.94 19.73 -3.77
CA PRO A 120 16.08 20.56 -4.10
C PRO A 120 17.37 20.06 -3.41
N ILE A 121 17.73 18.81 -3.68
CA ILE A 121 18.97 18.19 -3.21
C ILE A 121 20.04 18.43 -4.29
N PRO A 122 21.24 18.97 -3.97
CA PRO A 122 22.34 19.08 -4.92
C PRO A 122 22.64 17.74 -5.60
N GLY A 123 22.66 17.72 -6.93
CA GLY A 123 22.91 16.53 -7.74
C GLY A 123 21.67 15.67 -8.01
N ILE A 124 20.45 16.09 -7.62
CA ILE A 124 19.21 15.31 -7.83
C ILE A 124 18.92 15.02 -9.32
N GLU A 125 19.42 15.83 -10.22
CA GLU A 125 19.33 15.64 -11.66
C GLU A 125 20.03 14.37 -12.15
N ARG A 126 20.97 13.82 -11.39
CA ARG A 126 21.67 12.55 -11.64
C ARG A 126 20.84 11.33 -11.22
N ALA A 127 19.90 11.50 -10.31
CA ALA A 127 19.04 10.41 -9.89
C ALA A 127 18.03 10.09 -10.98
N LEU A 128 17.95 8.83 -11.36
CA LEU A 128 16.89 8.31 -12.22
C LEU A 128 15.59 8.20 -11.43
N ALA A 129 14.46 8.29 -12.13
CA ALA A 129 13.15 7.97 -11.60
C ALA A 129 12.47 7.01 -12.59
N LEU A 130 11.46 6.29 -12.15
CA LEU A 130 10.76 5.33 -12.98
C LEU A 130 9.28 5.71 -13.12
N ARG A 131 8.89 6.19 -14.30
CA ARG A 131 7.53 6.62 -14.60
C ARG A 131 6.99 6.03 -15.90
N ASN A 132 7.82 5.96 -16.93
CA ASN A 132 7.43 5.57 -18.29
C ASN A 132 8.45 4.63 -18.92
N VAL A 133 8.22 4.30 -20.20
CA VAL A 133 9.05 3.35 -20.95
C VAL A 133 10.45 3.93 -21.25
N GLU A 134 10.52 5.22 -21.50
CA GLU A 134 11.79 5.92 -21.74
C GLU A 134 12.67 5.91 -20.47
N ASP A 135 12.05 6.05 -19.29
CA ASP A 135 12.76 5.97 -18.02
C ASP A 135 13.31 4.55 -17.77
N VAL A 136 12.52 3.52 -18.10
CA VAL A 136 12.99 2.13 -17.92
C VAL A 136 14.11 1.79 -18.88
N ASP A 137 14.08 2.28 -20.12
CA ASP A 137 15.15 2.09 -21.09
C ASP A 137 16.47 2.72 -20.56
N ALA A 138 16.40 3.94 -20.02
CA ALA A 138 17.54 4.62 -19.42
C ALA A 138 18.06 3.87 -18.18
N MET A 139 17.17 3.36 -17.33
CA MET A 139 17.52 2.62 -16.11
C MET A 139 18.17 1.28 -16.44
N VAL A 140 17.64 0.51 -17.39
CA VAL A 140 18.24 -0.76 -17.86
C VAL A 140 19.64 -0.54 -18.40
N ALA A 141 19.85 0.54 -19.19
CA ALA A 141 21.17 0.90 -19.68
C ALA A 141 22.15 1.23 -18.54
N ALA A 142 21.71 2.01 -17.55
CA ALA A 142 22.52 2.36 -16.39
C ALA A 142 22.89 1.13 -15.52
N VAL A 143 21.93 0.25 -15.26
CA VAL A 143 22.14 -1.02 -14.51
C VAL A 143 23.20 -1.89 -15.17
N GLY A 144 23.27 -1.92 -16.51
CA GLY A 144 24.27 -2.70 -17.24
C GLY A 144 25.74 -2.30 -16.98
N HIS A 145 25.98 -1.12 -16.42
CA HIS A 145 27.31 -0.57 -16.14
C HIS A 145 27.58 -0.33 -14.64
N ALA A 146 26.54 -0.42 -13.80
CA ALA A 146 26.64 -0.16 -12.37
C ALA A 146 27.06 -1.42 -11.59
N ARG A 147 27.75 -1.23 -10.48
CA ARG A 147 28.02 -2.25 -9.45
C ARG A 147 27.31 -1.91 -8.14
N THR A 148 27.22 -0.62 -7.84
CA THR A 148 26.59 -0.10 -6.62
C THR A 148 25.38 0.76 -6.98
N ALA A 149 24.32 0.64 -6.19
CA ALA A 149 23.13 1.45 -6.38
C ALA A 149 22.63 2.00 -5.04
N VAL A 150 22.16 3.26 -5.06
CA VAL A 150 21.44 3.86 -3.93
C VAL A 150 20.01 4.16 -4.36
N VAL A 151 19.04 3.54 -3.67
CA VAL A 151 17.62 3.82 -3.83
C VAL A 151 17.15 4.72 -2.70
N ILE A 152 16.67 5.91 -3.05
CA ILE A 152 16.18 6.93 -2.11
C ILE A 152 14.65 6.83 -2.04
N GLY A 153 14.12 6.43 -0.88
CA GLY A 153 12.69 6.28 -0.61
C GLY A 153 12.25 4.82 -0.47
N GLY A 154 11.60 4.51 0.67
CA GLY A 154 11.14 3.18 1.10
C GLY A 154 9.67 2.88 0.77
N GLY A 155 9.09 3.52 -0.24
CA GLY A 155 7.73 3.24 -0.73
C GLY A 155 7.66 2.03 -1.67
N PHE A 156 6.49 1.81 -2.29
CA PHE A 156 6.23 0.69 -3.21
C PHE A 156 7.29 0.59 -4.31
N ILE A 157 7.50 1.67 -5.08
CA ILE A 157 8.45 1.69 -6.20
C ILE A 157 9.88 1.44 -5.70
N GLY A 158 10.24 2.02 -4.55
CA GLY A 158 11.58 1.85 -3.98
C GLY A 158 11.86 0.39 -3.60
N LEU A 159 10.91 -0.29 -2.96
CA LEU A 159 11.03 -1.71 -2.60
C LEU A 159 11.13 -2.61 -3.83
N GLU A 160 10.24 -2.42 -4.81
CA GLU A 160 10.28 -3.19 -6.07
C GLU A 160 11.61 -2.99 -6.79
N LEU A 161 12.15 -1.76 -6.82
CA LEU A 161 13.45 -1.49 -7.45
C LEU A 161 14.62 -2.09 -6.67
N VAL A 162 14.61 -2.01 -5.33
CA VAL A 162 15.68 -2.62 -4.51
C VAL A 162 15.77 -4.12 -4.77
N GLU A 163 14.65 -4.83 -4.73
CA GLU A 163 14.60 -6.26 -5.04
C GLU A 163 15.15 -6.55 -6.43
N ASN A 164 14.66 -5.85 -7.45
CA ASN A 164 15.05 -6.06 -8.84
C ASN A 164 16.51 -5.67 -9.13
N LEU A 165 17.09 -4.69 -8.42
CA LEU A 165 18.50 -4.35 -8.54
C LEU A 165 19.40 -5.40 -7.86
N VAL A 166 18.98 -5.96 -6.73
CA VAL A 166 19.66 -7.10 -6.08
C VAL A 166 19.66 -8.32 -7.01
N GLU A 167 18.53 -8.63 -7.65
CA GLU A 167 18.42 -9.73 -8.66
C GLU A 167 19.37 -9.53 -9.85
N ARG A 168 19.70 -8.27 -10.18
CA ARG A 168 20.70 -7.93 -11.21
C ARG A 168 22.15 -8.03 -10.69
N GLY A 169 22.35 -8.37 -9.42
CA GLY A 169 23.66 -8.55 -8.80
C GLY A 169 24.35 -7.25 -8.36
N LEU A 170 23.61 -6.15 -8.18
CA LEU A 170 24.17 -4.91 -7.66
C LEU A 170 24.28 -4.98 -6.12
N GLU A 171 25.26 -4.29 -5.56
CA GLU A 171 25.31 -3.94 -4.14
C GLU A 171 24.38 -2.75 -3.92
N VAL A 172 23.29 -2.96 -3.16
CA VAL A 172 22.22 -1.97 -3.03
C VAL A 172 22.17 -1.38 -1.63
N SER A 173 22.18 -0.05 -1.53
CA SER A 173 21.80 0.68 -0.33
C SER A 173 20.42 1.30 -0.51
N MET A 174 19.57 1.16 0.51
CA MET A 174 18.24 1.80 0.57
C MET A 174 18.23 2.86 1.65
N VAL A 175 17.83 4.08 1.30
CA VAL A 175 17.77 5.22 2.23
C VAL A 175 16.33 5.69 2.36
N GLU A 176 15.80 5.65 3.58
CA GLU A 176 14.48 6.14 3.92
C GLU A 176 14.56 7.19 5.03
N ALA A 177 13.94 8.35 4.78
CA ALA A 177 14.01 9.49 5.70
C ALA A 177 13.23 9.28 7.00
N THR A 178 12.21 8.43 6.97
CA THR A 178 11.41 8.06 8.13
C THR A 178 11.96 6.83 8.84
N ALA A 179 11.43 6.51 10.01
CA ALA A 179 11.89 5.37 10.81
C ALA A 179 11.54 3.99 10.18
N GLN A 180 10.80 3.95 9.07
CA GLN A 180 10.40 2.70 8.44
C GLN A 180 10.17 2.84 6.95
N VAL A 181 10.36 1.74 6.20
CA VAL A 181 9.83 1.62 4.84
C VAL A 181 8.30 1.39 4.90
N MET A 182 7.62 1.42 3.76
CA MET A 182 6.18 1.13 3.66
C MET A 182 5.34 1.88 4.70
N ALA A 183 5.32 3.21 4.60
CA ALA A 183 4.54 4.07 5.48
C ALA A 183 3.06 3.64 5.72
N PRO A 184 2.36 2.94 4.81
CA PRO A 184 1.02 2.39 5.08
C PRO A 184 0.97 1.27 6.13
N LEU A 185 2.06 0.56 6.41
CA LEU A 185 2.13 -0.44 7.49
C LEU A 185 2.38 0.23 8.84
N ASP A 186 1.93 -0.41 9.92
CA ASP A 186 2.32 -0.04 11.28
C ASP A 186 3.68 -0.66 11.67
N PRO A 187 4.38 -0.17 12.71
CA PRO A 187 5.76 -0.54 13.01
C PRO A 187 5.98 -2.04 13.19
N GLU A 188 5.13 -2.72 13.97
CA GLU A 188 5.22 -4.16 14.19
C GLU A 188 4.91 -4.99 12.94
N MET A 189 4.11 -4.44 12.02
CA MET A 189 3.78 -5.10 10.75
C MET A 189 4.87 -4.95 9.70
N VAL A 190 5.64 -3.86 9.73
CA VAL A 190 6.74 -3.64 8.77
C VAL A 190 8.05 -4.30 9.21
N SER A 191 8.23 -4.62 10.48
CA SER A 191 9.46 -5.23 11.02
C SER A 191 9.94 -6.47 10.25
N PRO A 192 9.07 -7.44 9.89
CA PRO A 192 9.48 -8.56 9.03
C PRO A 192 10.00 -8.13 7.65
N VAL A 193 9.47 -7.05 7.08
CA VAL A 193 9.92 -6.50 5.79
C VAL A 193 11.33 -5.93 5.93
N HIS A 194 11.62 -5.18 7.00
CA HIS A 194 12.98 -4.71 7.29
C HIS A 194 13.97 -5.86 7.43
N ALA A 195 13.56 -6.94 8.11
CA ALA A 195 14.39 -8.14 8.27
C ALA A 195 14.67 -8.81 6.91
N ALA A 196 13.66 -8.94 6.05
CA ALA A 196 13.82 -9.51 4.71
C ALA A 196 14.76 -8.68 3.83
N ILE A 197 14.63 -7.35 3.84
CA ILE A 197 15.52 -6.43 3.11
C ILE A 197 16.97 -6.63 3.54
N ARG A 198 17.24 -6.65 4.86
CA ARG A 198 18.60 -6.87 5.39
C ARG A 198 19.12 -8.27 5.10
N ALA A 199 18.28 -9.30 5.19
CA ALA A 199 18.65 -10.68 4.89
C ALA A 199 19.03 -10.88 3.42
N ALA A 200 18.46 -10.08 2.51
CA ALA A 200 18.83 -10.05 1.10
C ALA A 200 20.15 -9.31 0.82
N GLY A 201 20.84 -8.82 1.85
CA GLY A 201 22.14 -8.13 1.73
C GLY A 201 22.03 -6.64 1.40
N VAL A 202 20.83 -6.05 1.48
CA VAL A 202 20.64 -4.61 1.26
C VAL A 202 21.08 -3.83 2.50
N ASP A 203 21.88 -2.77 2.27
CA ASP A 203 22.26 -1.84 3.33
C ASP A 203 21.12 -0.83 3.57
N LEU A 204 20.29 -1.12 4.59
CA LEU A 204 19.06 -0.39 4.88
C LEU A 204 19.30 0.72 5.91
N HIS A 205 19.18 1.98 5.49
CA HIS A 205 19.30 3.19 6.29
C HIS A 205 17.91 3.81 6.54
N LEU A 206 17.39 3.65 7.75
CA LEU A 206 16.15 4.26 8.22
C LEU A 206 16.44 5.53 9.03
N GLY A 207 15.48 6.47 9.05
CA GLY A 207 15.68 7.77 9.72
C GLY A 207 16.81 8.59 9.11
N ALA A 208 17.18 8.30 7.86
CA ALA A 208 18.34 8.87 7.19
C ALA A 208 17.90 9.71 5.98
N ALA A 209 18.32 10.97 5.94
CA ALA A 209 18.04 11.86 4.83
C ALA A 209 19.27 12.02 3.93
N VAL A 210 19.04 12.01 2.61
CA VAL A 210 20.05 12.34 1.61
C VAL A 210 20.17 13.86 1.53
N THR A 211 21.40 14.37 1.59
CA THR A 211 21.72 15.81 1.52
C THR A 211 22.43 16.22 0.24
N ALA A 212 23.10 15.29 -0.44
CA ALA A 212 23.74 15.55 -1.73
C ALA A 212 23.93 14.24 -2.51
N ILE A 213 23.95 14.35 -3.84
CA ILE A 213 24.28 13.28 -4.78
C ILE A 213 25.53 13.71 -5.54
N GLY A 214 26.66 13.07 -5.23
CA GLY A 214 27.95 13.27 -5.86
C GLY A 214 28.11 12.49 -7.17
N GLU A 215 29.30 12.46 -7.74
CA GLU A 215 29.61 11.72 -8.98
C GLU A 215 29.59 10.20 -8.76
N THR A 216 30.06 9.76 -7.60
CA THR A 216 30.25 8.34 -7.27
C THR A 216 29.71 7.99 -5.88
N ASP A 217 29.06 8.92 -5.20
CA ASP A 217 28.53 8.72 -3.85
C ASP A 217 27.23 9.51 -3.60
N VAL A 218 26.50 9.07 -2.60
CA VAL A 218 25.38 9.79 -1.99
C VAL A 218 25.75 10.14 -0.56
N THR A 219 25.61 11.43 -0.17
CA THR A 219 25.91 11.92 1.18
C THR A 219 24.63 11.97 2.02
N LEU A 220 24.68 11.37 3.20
CA LEU A 220 23.61 11.41 4.21
C LEU A 220 23.75 12.62 5.14
N ALA A 221 22.69 12.94 5.88
CA ALA A 221 22.67 14.08 6.80
C ALA A 221 23.67 13.95 7.97
N ASP A 222 24.05 12.74 8.35
CA ASP A 222 25.08 12.46 9.36
C ASP A 222 26.51 12.48 8.82
N GLY A 223 26.68 12.80 7.53
CA GLY A 223 27.97 12.89 6.87
C GLY A 223 28.49 11.57 6.27
N ARG A 224 27.81 10.45 6.48
CA ARG A 224 28.17 9.19 5.81
C ARG A 224 28.02 9.32 4.30
N LYS A 225 28.89 8.62 3.57
CA LYS A 225 28.88 8.55 2.10
C LYS A 225 28.66 7.11 1.66
N LEU A 226 27.65 6.92 0.83
CA LEU A 226 27.31 5.63 0.24
C LEU A 226 27.80 5.57 -1.21
N PRO A 227 28.58 4.56 -1.60
CA PRO A 227 28.99 4.39 -3.00
C PRO A 227 27.79 4.25 -3.92
N ALA A 228 27.79 4.95 -5.06
CA ALA A 228 26.64 4.96 -5.97
C ALA A 228 27.09 5.18 -7.42
N ASP A 229 27.19 4.10 -8.18
CA ASP A 229 27.26 4.17 -9.65
C ASP A 229 25.89 4.55 -10.24
N LEU A 230 24.82 4.07 -9.59
CA LEU A 230 23.43 4.35 -9.92
C LEU A 230 22.70 4.95 -8.72
N VAL A 231 21.98 6.05 -8.92
CA VAL A 231 21.08 6.62 -7.93
C VAL A 231 19.66 6.62 -8.48
N VAL A 232 18.70 6.13 -7.68
CA VAL A 232 17.28 6.13 -8.01
C VAL A 232 16.50 6.92 -6.97
N ALA A 233 15.69 7.89 -7.42
CA ALA A 233 14.79 8.66 -6.57
C ALA A 233 13.37 8.09 -6.63
N ALA A 234 12.96 7.39 -5.57
CA ALA A 234 11.65 6.77 -5.38
C ALA A 234 10.88 7.40 -4.19
N ILE A 235 11.03 8.72 -4.01
CA ILE A 235 10.54 9.50 -2.85
C ILE A 235 9.09 9.98 -2.98
N GLY A 236 8.31 9.29 -3.80
CA GLY A 236 6.91 9.57 -4.03
C GLY A 236 6.61 10.35 -5.30
N VAL A 237 5.33 10.62 -5.51
CA VAL A 237 4.79 11.27 -6.70
C VAL A 237 3.89 12.45 -6.31
N ARG A 238 3.74 13.41 -7.22
CA ARG A 238 2.79 14.54 -7.11
C ARG A 238 1.86 14.55 -8.31
N PRO A 239 0.61 15.02 -8.15
CA PRO A 239 -0.33 15.15 -9.27
C PRO A 239 0.27 16.00 -10.39
N GLU A 240 0.11 15.56 -11.64
CA GLU A 240 0.45 16.37 -12.81
C GLU A 240 -0.77 17.24 -13.15
N SER A 241 -0.81 18.45 -12.61
CA SER A 241 -1.97 19.32 -12.66
C SER A 241 -1.68 20.74 -13.17
N SER A 242 -0.49 20.97 -13.70
CA SER A 242 -0.08 22.27 -14.26
C SER A 242 -1.09 22.78 -15.29
N LEU A 243 -1.45 21.94 -16.26
CA LEU A 243 -2.42 22.26 -17.31
C LEU A 243 -3.81 22.63 -16.74
N ALA A 244 -4.26 21.91 -15.71
CA ALA A 244 -5.54 22.17 -15.03
C ALA A 244 -5.50 23.48 -14.25
N ARG A 245 -4.39 23.77 -13.55
CA ARG A 245 -4.17 25.03 -12.83
C ARG A 245 -4.18 26.21 -13.75
N ASP A 246 -3.43 26.14 -14.84
CA ASP A 246 -3.27 27.22 -15.80
C ASP A 246 -4.58 27.50 -16.55
N ALA A 247 -5.45 26.50 -16.67
CA ALA A 247 -6.83 26.62 -17.17
C ALA A 247 -7.82 27.14 -16.10
N GLY A 248 -7.39 27.42 -14.86
CA GLY A 248 -8.24 27.91 -13.79
C GLY A 248 -9.22 26.89 -13.23
N LEU A 249 -8.90 25.59 -13.30
CA LEU A 249 -9.67 24.53 -12.64
C LEU A 249 -9.33 24.44 -11.15
N THR A 250 -10.30 24.01 -10.34
CA THR A 250 -10.13 23.92 -8.88
C THR A 250 -9.23 22.75 -8.49
N LEU A 251 -8.23 23.03 -7.66
CA LEU A 251 -7.27 22.06 -7.14
C LEU A 251 -7.31 22.03 -5.61
N THR A 252 -6.89 20.92 -5.03
CA THR A 252 -6.57 20.85 -3.59
C THR A 252 -5.30 21.64 -3.28
N GLU A 253 -5.02 21.93 -2.02
CA GLU A 253 -3.76 22.57 -1.58
C GLU A 253 -2.52 21.80 -2.02
N ARG A 254 -2.61 20.47 -2.11
CA ARG A 254 -1.53 19.59 -2.58
C ARG A 254 -1.48 19.43 -4.10
N GLY A 255 -2.32 20.16 -4.83
CA GLY A 255 -2.31 20.26 -6.28
C GLY A 255 -3.08 19.14 -7.00
N ALA A 256 -3.85 18.29 -6.35
CA ALA A 256 -4.72 17.34 -7.02
C ALA A 256 -5.97 18.02 -7.59
N ILE A 257 -6.43 17.62 -8.78
CA ILE A 257 -7.63 18.17 -9.40
C ILE A 257 -8.86 17.71 -8.59
N ILE A 258 -9.70 18.67 -8.19
CA ILE A 258 -10.97 18.38 -7.50
C ILE A 258 -12.01 17.98 -8.53
N VAL A 259 -12.71 16.89 -8.28
CA VAL A 259 -13.81 16.37 -9.12
C VAL A 259 -15.03 16.06 -8.25
N ASP A 260 -16.21 16.13 -8.87
CA ASP A 260 -17.47 15.67 -8.26
C ASP A 260 -17.63 14.13 -8.32
N GLU A 261 -18.78 13.62 -7.85
CA GLU A 261 -19.15 12.20 -7.90
C GLU A 261 -19.26 11.64 -9.33
N HIS A 262 -19.33 12.51 -10.34
CA HIS A 262 -19.34 12.17 -11.76
C HIS A 262 -17.99 12.38 -12.43
N LEU A 263 -16.93 12.64 -11.66
CA LEU A 263 -15.58 12.94 -12.15
C LEU A 263 -15.50 14.22 -13.02
N ARG A 264 -16.44 15.15 -12.87
CA ARG A 264 -16.40 16.47 -13.49
C ARG A 264 -15.56 17.41 -12.64
N THR A 265 -14.76 18.22 -13.29
CA THR A 265 -14.03 19.32 -12.64
C THR A 265 -14.96 20.51 -12.35
N SER A 266 -14.40 21.65 -11.96
CA SER A 266 -15.15 22.91 -11.86
C SER A 266 -15.71 23.41 -13.20
N ASP A 267 -15.36 22.76 -14.31
CA ASP A 267 -15.97 22.96 -15.62
C ASP A 267 -16.70 21.65 -16.03
N PRO A 268 -18.03 21.67 -16.27
CA PRO A 268 -18.81 20.45 -16.51
C PRO A 268 -18.45 19.73 -17.82
N ARG A 269 -17.74 20.39 -18.75
CA ARG A 269 -17.24 19.77 -19.99
C ARG A 269 -15.88 19.13 -19.83
N ILE A 270 -15.20 19.37 -18.70
CA ILE A 270 -13.87 18.86 -18.41
C ILE A 270 -13.97 17.84 -17.26
N LEU A 271 -13.68 16.59 -17.56
CA LEU A 271 -13.60 15.51 -16.58
C LEU A 271 -12.14 15.18 -16.27
N ALA A 272 -11.87 14.63 -15.10
CA ALA A 272 -10.51 14.24 -14.76
C ALA A 272 -10.49 12.90 -13.99
N ALA A 273 -9.41 12.12 -14.18
CA ALA A 273 -9.24 10.81 -13.56
C ALA A 273 -7.77 10.43 -13.34
N GLY A 274 -7.58 9.35 -12.59
CA GLY A 274 -6.28 8.73 -12.34
C GLY A 274 -5.51 9.42 -11.21
N ASP A 275 -4.19 9.45 -11.36
CA ASP A 275 -3.30 9.94 -10.31
C ASP A 275 -3.18 11.48 -10.28
N ALA A 276 -3.89 12.17 -11.16
CA ALA A 276 -3.98 13.64 -11.14
C ALA A 276 -5.09 14.15 -10.23
N VAL A 277 -6.06 13.31 -9.82
CA VAL A 277 -7.26 13.76 -9.11
C VAL A 277 -7.25 13.41 -7.64
N ALA A 278 -7.93 14.25 -6.84
CA ALA A 278 -8.32 13.91 -5.49
C ALA A 278 -9.45 12.88 -5.51
N LYS A 279 -9.44 11.95 -4.57
CA LYS A 279 -10.41 10.86 -4.45
C LYS A 279 -11.07 10.91 -3.09
N ARG A 280 -12.36 10.57 -2.99
CA ARG A 280 -13.07 10.54 -1.72
C ARG A 280 -12.65 9.30 -0.91
N ASP A 281 -12.12 9.52 0.30
CA ASP A 281 -11.74 8.46 1.24
C ASP A 281 -12.98 7.76 1.80
N ALA A 282 -12.95 6.43 1.90
CA ALA A 282 -14.10 5.66 2.35
C ALA A 282 -14.39 5.82 3.86
N ILE A 283 -13.39 6.18 4.66
CA ILE A 283 -13.48 6.24 6.12
C ILE A 283 -13.81 7.66 6.59
N SER A 284 -13.13 8.68 6.06
CA SER A 284 -13.37 10.09 6.45
C SER A 284 -14.38 10.80 5.57
N GLY A 285 -14.60 10.35 4.35
CA GLY A 285 -15.35 11.09 3.34
C GLY A 285 -14.57 12.26 2.72
N GLU A 286 -13.37 12.54 3.18
CA GLU A 286 -12.55 13.66 2.73
C GLU A 286 -11.81 13.37 1.42
N GLN A 287 -11.26 14.44 0.82
CA GLN A 287 -10.46 14.35 -0.39
C GLN A 287 -9.03 13.91 -0.07
N VAL A 288 -8.60 12.79 -0.66
CA VAL A 288 -7.26 12.21 -0.47
C VAL A 288 -6.57 11.97 -1.80
N PHE A 289 -5.24 11.89 -1.74
CA PHE A 289 -4.42 11.53 -2.89
C PHE A 289 -4.03 10.05 -2.81
N VAL A 290 -4.56 9.24 -3.75
CA VAL A 290 -4.33 7.77 -3.83
C VAL A 290 -3.94 7.41 -5.25
N PRO A 291 -2.64 7.45 -5.60
CA PRO A 291 -2.14 7.15 -6.94
C PRO A 291 -2.02 5.64 -7.16
N LEU A 292 -3.13 4.98 -7.51
CA LEU A 292 -3.21 3.53 -7.73
C LEU A 292 -3.86 3.21 -9.07
N ALA A 293 -3.26 2.28 -9.81
CA ALA A 293 -3.65 1.92 -11.18
C ALA A 293 -5.07 1.37 -11.28
N GLN A 294 -5.52 0.53 -10.31
CA GLN A 294 -6.89 -0.01 -10.31
C GLN A 294 -7.93 1.11 -10.17
N THR A 295 -7.70 2.10 -9.31
CA THR A 295 -8.60 3.24 -9.17
C THR A 295 -8.62 4.11 -10.43
N ALA A 296 -7.46 4.31 -11.07
CA ALA A 296 -7.35 5.04 -12.33
C ALA A 296 -8.16 4.38 -13.46
N ASN A 297 -8.04 3.06 -13.63
CA ASN A 297 -8.80 2.29 -14.62
C ASN A 297 -10.32 2.37 -14.38
N LEU A 298 -10.76 2.22 -13.13
CA LEU A 298 -12.18 2.33 -12.76
C LEU A 298 -12.73 3.73 -13.04
N GLN A 299 -11.98 4.78 -12.70
CA GLN A 299 -12.35 6.15 -12.99
C GLN A 299 -12.45 6.44 -14.49
N GLY A 300 -11.48 5.97 -15.30
CA GLY A 300 -11.53 6.11 -16.75
C GLY A 300 -12.79 5.46 -17.34
N ARG A 301 -13.15 4.26 -16.90
CA ARG A 301 -14.39 3.60 -17.28
C ARG A 301 -15.63 4.41 -16.91
N ARG A 302 -15.66 4.98 -15.69
CA ARG A 302 -16.78 5.81 -15.19
C ARG A 302 -16.93 7.11 -15.99
N ILE A 303 -15.82 7.78 -16.34
CA ILE A 303 -15.84 8.96 -17.22
C ILE A 303 -16.57 8.66 -18.54
N ALA A 304 -16.26 7.54 -19.15
CA ALA A 304 -16.92 7.15 -20.39
C ALA A 304 -18.43 6.94 -20.23
N ASP A 305 -18.84 6.32 -19.10
CA ASP A 305 -20.26 6.14 -18.81
C ASP A 305 -20.96 7.51 -18.56
N VAL A 306 -20.30 8.46 -17.86
CA VAL A 306 -20.83 9.82 -17.63
C VAL A 306 -20.98 10.60 -18.93
N ILE A 307 -19.97 10.60 -19.82
CA ILE A 307 -20.04 11.28 -21.13
C ILE A 307 -21.16 10.67 -22.00
N ALA A 308 -21.40 9.36 -21.90
CA ALA A 308 -22.48 8.68 -22.58
C ALA A 308 -23.87 8.86 -21.92
N GLY A 309 -24.00 9.79 -20.96
CA GLY A 309 -25.27 10.11 -20.26
C GLY A 309 -25.74 9.07 -19.25
N ARG A 310 -24.85 8.17 -18.80
CA ARG A 310 -25.13 7.20 -17.73
C ARG A 310 -24.77 7.76 -16.37
N THR A 311 -25.35 7.21 -15.31
CA THR A 311 -25.03 7.57 -13.92
C THR A 311 -24.35 6.38 -13.24
N PRO A 312 -23.01 6.28 -13.31
CA PRO A 312 -22.28 5.22 -12.62
C PRO A 312 -22.32 5.45 -11.10
N VAL A 313 -22.25 4.34 -10.34
CA VAL A 313 -22.18 4.41 -8.88
C VAL A 313 -20.82 5.01 -8.48
N ASP A 314 -20.86 6.08 -7.67
CA ASP A 314 -19.65 6.61 -7.03
C ASP A 314 -19.28 5.71 -5.84
N ARG A 315 -18.04 5.24 -5.82
CA ARG A 315 -17.47 4.49 -4.71
C ARG A 315 -16.24 5.21 -4.19
N PRO A 316 -16.19 5.51 -2.90
CA PRO A 316 -14.99 6.06 -2.29
C PRO A 316 -13.85 5.05 -2.34
N VAL A 317 -12.62 5.53 -2.17
CA VAL A 317 -11.43 4.68 -2.21
C VAL A 317 -11.05 4.16 -0.83
N LEU A 318 -10.64 2.90 -0.78
CA LEU A 318 -10.11 2.24 0.43
C LEU A 318 -8.58 2.28 0.50
N GLY A 319 -7.90 2.64 -0.59
CA GLY A 319 -6.45 2.62 -0.67
C GLY A 319 -5.84 1.21 -0.61
N THR A 320 -6.60 0.19 -1.06
CA THR A 320 -6.12 -1.21 -1.08
C THR A 320 -4.87 -1.34 -1.93
N ALA A 321 -3.79 -1.86 -1.35
CA ALA A 321 -2.50 -1.97 -2.00
C ALA A 321 -1.73 -3.21 -1.52
N ILE A 322 -0.86 -3.72 -2.39
CA ILE A 322 0.05 -4.82 -2.10
C ILE A 322 1.39 -4.59 -2.81
N VAL A 323 2.46 -5.07 -2.20
CA VAL A 323 3.80 -5.11 -2.79
C VAL A 323 4.49 -6.41 -2.43
N GLY A 324 5.30 -6.93 -3.33
CA GLY A 324 6.34 -7.91 -3.02
C GLY A 324 7.52 -7.23 -2.33
N ALA A 325 8.11 -7.89 -1.37
CA ALA A 325 9.34 -7.48 -0.71
C ALA A 325 10.19 -8.73 -0.49
N PHE A 326 10.96 -9.10 -1.50
CA PHE A 326 11.69 -10.38 -1.58
C PHE A 326 10.74 -11.57 -1.43
N GLU A 327 10.89 -12.37 -0.38
CA GLU A 327 10.04 -13.54 -0.15
C GLU A 327 8.69 -13.21 0.51
N LEU A 328 8.43 -11.94 0.80
CA LEU A 328 7.24 -11.50 1.51
C LEU A 328 6.27 -10.74 0.61
N GLN A 329 5.00 -10.90 0.92
CA GLN A 329 3.90 -10.05 0.48
C GLN A 329 3.56 -9.09 1.62
N ALA A 330 3.41 -7.80 1.33
CA ALA A 330 2.97 -6.79 2.27
C ALA A 330 1.76 -6.05 1.68
N ALA A 331 0.60 -6.20 2.31
CA ALA A 331 -0.66 -5.69 1.80
C ALA A 331 -1.43 -4.89 2.85
N THR A 332 -2.19 -3.88 2.39
CA THR A 332 -2.96 -2.98 3.27
C THR A 332 -4.30 -2.62 2.64
N VAL A 333 -5.27 -2.27 3.50
CA VAL A 333 -6.53 -1.64 3.11
C VAL A 333 -6.99 -0.70 4.23
N GLY A 334 -7.57 0.43 3.87
CA GLY A 334 -8.07 1.42 4.83
C GLY A 334 -6.95 2.18 5.55
N TRP A 335 -7.18 2.55 6.79
CA TRP A 335 -6.27 3.35 7.61
C TRP A 335 -5.37 2.48 8.48
N ASN A 336 -4.18 2.99 8.80
CA ASN A 336 -3.29 2.44 9.81
C ASN A 336 -3.45 3.16 11.16
N GLU A 337 -2.84 2.64 12.23
CA GLU A 337 -2.91 3.27 13.56
C GLU A 337 -2.34 4.68 13.58
N LYS A 338 -1.25 4.93 12.84
CA LYS A 338 -0.63 6.25 12.77
C LYS A 338 -1.63 7.30 12.28
N ARG A 339 -2.41 6.97 11.25
CA ARG A 339 -3.44 7.86 10.73
C ARG A 339 -4.61 7.99 11.69
N LEU A 340 -5.08 6.88 12.28
CA LEU A 340 -6.18 6.91 13.26
C LEU A 340 -5.82 7.78 14.47
N ARG A 341 -4.59 7.68 14.96
CA ARG A 341 -4.09 8.53 16.07
C ARG A 341 -3.99 10.01 15.67
N ALA A 342 -3.49 10.31 14.46
CA ALA A 342 -3.40 11.68 13.96
C ALA A 342 -4.78 12.34 13.79
N GLU A 343 -5.80 11.56 13.40
CA GLU A 343 -7.19 11.98 13.24
C GLU A 343 -8.02 11.83 14.55
N HIS A 344 -7.38 11.49 15.67
CA HIS A 344 -8.03 11.30 16.97
C HIS A 344 -9.22 10.32 16.94
N ARG A 345 -9.18 9.32 16.03
CA ARG A 345 -10.19 8.26 15.96
C ARG A 345 -9.91 7.20 17.00
N THR A 346 -10.93 6.86 17.79
CA THR A 346 -10.88 5.69 18.67
C THR A 346 -10.91 4.42 17.83
N TYR A 347 -10.09 3.44 18.20
CA TYR A 347 -10.02 2.17 17.50
C TYR A 347 -9.64 1.04 18.46
N ARG A 348 -9.98 -0.18 18.06
CA ARG A 348 -9.51 -1.45 18.61
C ARG A 348 -8.53 -2.05 17.61
N ALA A 349 -7.34 -2.44 18.07
CA ALA A 349 -6.37 -3.15 17.25
C ALA A 349 -6.36 -4.65 17.61
N ILE A 350 -6.29 -5.49 16.60
CA ILE A 350 -6.30 -6.95 16.70
C ILE A 350 -5.15 -7.50 15.86
N HIS A 351 -4.31 -8.34 16.46
CA HIS A 351 -3.22 -9.03 15.77
C HIS A 351 -3.42 -10.54 15.83
N THR A 352 -3.25 -11.20 14.69
CA THR A 352 -3.24 -12.66 14.60
C THR A 352 -2.07 -13.14 13.75
N HIS A 353 -1.58 -14.34 14.03
CA HIS A 353 -0.49 -14.98 13.29
C HIS A 353 -0.88 -16.39 12.82
N PRO A 354 -1.89 -16.52 11.95
CA PRO A 354 -2.29 -17.81 11.42
C PRO A 354 -1.28 -18.33 10.39
N LEU A 355 -1.49 -19.57 9.94
CA LEU A 355 -0.89 -20.07 8.71
C LEU A 355 -1.77 -19.68 7.51
N ASP A 356 -1.15 -19.51 6.33
CA ASP A 356 -1.84 -19.16 5.08
C ASP A 356 -2.83 -20.24 4.64
N HIS A 357 -2.54 -21.53 4.98
CA HIS A 357 -3.41 -22.67 4.75
C HIS A 357 -3.25 -23.71 5.87
N ALA A 358 -3.92 -24.87 5.75
CA ALA A 358 -3.94 -25.89 6.79
C ALA A 358 -2.53 -26.41 7.10
N GLY A 359 -2.10 -26.30 8.38
CA GLY A 359 -0.73 -26.61 8.80
C GLY A 359 -0.29 -28.07 8.63
N TYR A 360 -1.25 -29.00 8.43
CA TYR A 360 -0.95 -30.39 8.10
C TYR A 360 -0.67 -30.61 6.59
N TYR A 361 -0.96 -29.60 5.75
CA TYR A 361 -0.62 -29.63 4.34
C TYR A 361 0.76 -29.01 4.10
N PRO A 362 1.63 -29.59 3.28
CA PRO A 362 3.00 -29.10 3.10
C PRO A 362 3.08 -27.68 2.55
N GLY A 363 4.06 -26.92 3.03
CA GLY A 363 4.37 -25.58 2.53
C GLY A 363 3.55 -24.46 3.16
N ALA A 364 2.85 -24.73 4.26
CA ALA A 364 2.16 -23.71 5.03
C ALA A 364 3.15 -22.66 5.60
N ALA A 365 2.85 -21.40 5.40
CA ALA A 365 3.66 -20.26 5.82
C ALA A 365 2.91 -19.40 6.84
N SER A 366 3.65 -18.79 7.76
CA SER A 366 3.08 -17.87 8.75
C SER A 366 2.68 -16.55 8.07
N LEU A 367 1.52 -16.04 8.49
CA LEU A 367 0.95 -14.78 8.05
C LEU A 367 0.70 -13.90 9.28
N ALA A 368 1.21 -12.68 9.29
CA ALA A 368 0.82 -11.67 10.27
C ALA A 368 -0.37 -10.89 9.71
N LEU A 369 -1.44 -10.79 10.48
CA LEU A 369 -2.63 -10.01 10.15
C LEU A 369 -2.92 -9.02 11.27
N LYS A 370 -3.30 -7.81 10.88
CA LYS A 370 -3.78 -6.76 11.76
C LYS A 370 -5.13 -6.26 11.25
N LEU A 371 -6.08 -6.06 12.18
CA LEU A 371 -7.37 -5.44 11.93
C LEU A 371 -7.56 -4.24 12.85
N LEU A 372 -8.08 -3.15 12.33
CA LEU A 372 -8.40 -1.93 13.05
C LEU A 372 -9.91 -1.70 12.96
N VAL A 373 -10.58 -1.59 14.11
CA VAL A 373 -12.03 -1.59 14.22
C VAL A 373 -12.50 -0.38 15.04
N ASP A 374 -13.56 0.26 14.63
CA ASP A 374 -14.26 1.25 15.44
C ASP A 374 -15.04 0.53 16.56
N PRO A 375 -14.70 0.72 17.85
CA PRO A 375 -15.32 -0.03 18.92
C PRO A 375 -16.78 0.32 19.18
N ALA A 376 -17.27 1.45 18.65
CA ALA A 376 -18.66 1.89 18.83
C ALA A 376 -19.58 1.37 17.74
N THR A 377 -19.10 1.22 16.51
CA THR A 377 -19.91 0.84 15.34
C THR A 377 -19.58 -0.53 14.80
N ASP A 378 -18.48 -1.15 15.25
CA ASP A 378 -17.92 -2.39 14.72
C ASP A 378 -17.46 -2.29 13.26
N GLU A 379 -17.33 -1.06 12.73
CA GLU A 379 -16.86 -0.79 11.39
C GLU A 379 -15.37 -1.10 11.24
N ILE A 380 -14.98 -1.75 10.14
CA ILE A 380 -13.58 -2.00 9.83
C ILE A 380 -12.95 -0.70 9.32
N LEU A 381 -11.97 -0.18 10.05
CA LEU A 381 -11.22 1.04 9.71
C LEU A 381 -9.99 0.75 8.86
N GLY A 382 -9.44 -0.45 8.95
CA GLY A 382 -8.32 -0.85 8.14
C GLY A 382 -7.78 -2.22 8.49
N ALA A 383 -6.94 -2.75 7.60
CA ALA A 383 -6.26 -4.02 7.83
C ALA A 383 -4.89 -4.05 7.15
N GLN A 384 -3.99 -4.86 7.69
CA GLN A 384 -2.66 -5.09 7.18
C GLN A 384 -2.34 -6.59 7.20
N ALA A 385 -1.60 -7.04 6.20
CA ALA A 385 -1.17 -8.43 6.09
C ALA A 385 0.28 -8.50 5.62
N VAL A 386 1.12 -9.28 6.31
CA VAL A 386 2.51 -9.52 5.93
C VAL A 386 2.84 -11.00 6.08
N GLY A 387 3.39 -11.61 5.05
CA GLY A 387 3.81 -13.01 5.06
C GLY A 387 4.24 -13.49 3.68
N ALA A 388 4.81 -14.70 3.60
CA ALA A 388 5.30 -15.25 2.34
C ALA A 388 4.18 -15.57 1.34
N LYS A 389 2.97 -15.87 1.83
CA LYS A 389 1.82 -16.26 1.00
C LYS A 389 0.50 -15.81 1.63
N GLY A 390 -0.50 -15.53 0.79
CA GLY A 390 -1.89 -15.36 1.20
C GLY A 390 -2.25 -14.01 1.82
N ALA A 391 -1.36 -13.01 1.80
CA ALA A 391 -1.66 -11.65 2.20
C ALA A 391 -2.65 -11.01 1.22
N ASP A 392 -2.47 -11.23 -0.08
CA ASP A 392 -3.34 -10.81 -1.18
C ASP A 392 -4.79 -11.24 -0.96
N LYS A 393 -5.01 -12.55 -0.77
CA LYS A 393 -6.35 -13.12 -0.56
C LYS A 393 -7.06 -12.48 0.64
N ARG A 394 -6.37 -12.31 1.77
CA ARG A 394 -7.00 -11.82 3.02
C ARG A 394 -7.32 -10.36 2.94
N ILE A 395 -6.43 -9.55 2.38
CA ILE A 395 -6.69 -8.12 2.18
C ILE A 395 -7.83 -7.90 1.17
N ASP A 396 -7.91 -8.69 0.09
CA ASP A 396 -9.01 -8.59 -0.88
C ASP A 396 -10.37 -8.98 -0.27
N VAL A 397 -10.41 -10.00 0.59
CA VAL A 397 -11.64 -10.36 1.34
C VAL A 397 -12.05 -9.24 2.27
N ILE A 398 -11.10 -8.66 3.05
CA ILE A 398 -11.40 -7.56 3.97
C ILE A 398 -11.80 -6.29 3.20
N ALA A 399 -11.12 -5.96 2.11
CA ALA A 399 -11.49 -4.83 1.24
C ALA A 399 -12.91 -4.98 0.68
N THR A 400 -13.29 -6.21 0.30
CA THR A 400 -14.64 -6.53 -0.17
C THR A 400 -15.67 -6.41 0.97
N ALA A 401 -15.33 -6.87 2.17
CA ALA A 401 -16.15 -6.72 3.37
C ALA A 401 -16.39 -5.22 3.69
N MET A 402 -15.34 -4.41 3.73
CA MET A 402 -15.42 -2.96 3.92
C MET A 402 -16.31 -2.30 2.85
N ALA A 403 -16.10 -2.62 1.57
CA ALA A 403 -16.87 -2.07 0.46
C ALA A 403 -18.35 -2.51 0.50
N GLY A 404 -18.65 -3.65 1.10
CA GLY A 404 -19.98 -4.21 1.29
C GLY A 404 -20.66 -3.81 2.60
N GLY A 405 -19.98 -3.10 3.50
CA GLY A 405 -20.50 -2.71 4.81
C GLY A 405 -20.60 -3.88 5.80
N ILE A 406 -19.79 -4.93 5.62
CA ILE A 406 -19.65 -6.03 6.58
C ILE A 406 -18.77 -5.54 7.74
N THR A 407 -19.24 -5.74 8.97
CA THR A 407 -18.54 -5.33 10.19
C THR A 407 -17.43 -6.31 10.58
N ALA A 408 -16.60 -5.94 11.57
CA ALA A 408 -15.50 -6.77 12.03
C ALA A 408 -16.00 -8.10 12.61
N SER A 409 -17.04 -8.10 13.45
CA SER A 409 -17.69 -9.33 13.94
C SER A 409 -18.31 -10.13 12.80
N GLY A 410 -18.87 -9.47 11.78
CA GLY A 410 -19.41 -10.12 10.58
C GLY A 410 -18.38 -10.93 9.78
N LEU A 411 -17.07 -10.65 9.92
CA LEU A 411 -16.03 -11.48 9.32
C LEU A 411 -16.02 -12.92 9.84
N ALA A 412 -16.50 -13.14 11.08
CA ALA A 412 -16.58 -14.46 11.69
C ALA A 412 -17.52 -15.42 10.92
N GLU A 413 -18.58 -14.86 10.32
CA GLU A 413 -19.66 -15.61 9.65
C GLU A 413 -19.44 -15.77 8.13
N LEU A 414 -18.32 -15.27 7.58
CA LEU A 414 -18.06 -15.41 6.15
C LEU A 414 -17.79 -16.86 5.78
N GLU A 415 -18.59 -17.38 4.84
CA GLU A 415 -18.36 -18.68 4.22
C GLU A 415 -17.31 -18.53 3.12
N LEU A 416 -16.04 -18.82 3.47
CA LEU A 416 -14.92 -18.70 2.55
C LEU A 416 -14.51 -20.05 1.97
N ALA A 417 -13.97 -20.05 0.74
CA ALA A 417 -13.56 -21.26 0.05
C ALA A 417 -12.44 -21.99 0.81
N TYR A 418 -12.63 -23.28 1.06
CA TYR A 418 -11.69 -24.11 1.77
C TYR A 418 -11.32 -25.39 0.99
N ALA A 419 -10.04 -25.62 0.90
CA ALA A 419 -9.39 -26.92 0.76
C ALA A 419 -7.99 -26.79 1.40
N PRO A 420 -7.39 -27.91 1.90
CA PRO A 420 -6.18 -27.83 2.72
C PRO A 420 -5.01 -27.04 2.12
N GLN A 421 -4.84 -27.07 0.80
CA GLN A 421 -3.77 -26.37 0.09
C GLN A 421 -4.03 -24.87 -0.11
N PHE A 422 -5.24 -24.37 0.17
CA PHE A 422 -5.62 -22.97 -0.12
C PHE A 422 -6.01 -22.16 1.12
N ALA A 423 -6.48 -22.84 2.18
CA ALA A 423 -6.96 -22.18 3.38
C ALA A 423 -7.01 -23.16 4.57
N SER A 424 -7.44 -22.66 5.72
CA SER A 424 -7.91 -23.45 6.86
C SER A 424 -9.44 -23.43 6.90
N ALA A 425 -10.06 -24.43 7.52
CA ALA A 425 -11.52 -24.48 7.68
C ALA A 425 -12.08 -23.27 8.44
N LYS A 426 -11.28 -22.70 9.35
CA LYS A 426 -11.45 -21.35 9.92
C LYS A 426 -10.41 -20.48 9.22
N ASP A 427 -10.81 -19.74 8.18
CA ASP A 427 -9.89 -18.89 7.45
C ASP A 427 -9.28 -17.82 8.39
N PRO A 428 -8.05 -17.38 8.16
CA PRO A 428 -7.45 -16.24 8.87
C PRO A 428 -8.36 -15.02 9.02
N VAL A 429 -9.23 -14.73 8.05
CA VAL A 429 -10.22 -13.64 8.14
C VAL A 429 -11.30 -13.94 9.17
N ASN A 430 -11.84 -15.19 9.21
CA ASN A 430 -12.80 -15.58 10.25
C ASN A 430 -12.16 -15.47 11.66
N MET A 431 -10.87 -15.82 11.78
CA MET A 431 -10.16 -15.70 13.07
C MET A 431 -10.08 -14.27 13.57
N LEU A 432 -9.91 -13.27 12.68
CA LEU A 432 -9.99 -11.86 13.06
C LEU A 432 -11.37 -11.50 13.64
N GLY A 433 -12.45 -11.94 12.98
CA GLY A 433 -13.82 -11.76 13.47
C GLY A 433 -14.06 -12.40 14.84
N PHE A 434 -13.59 -13.64 15.07
CA PHE A 434 -13.70 -14.30 16.38
C PHE A 434 -12.94 -13.57 17.48
N VAL A 435 -11.77 -13.02 17.19
CA VAL A 435 -11.02 -12.24 18.17
C VAL A 435 -11.73 -10.92 18.46
N ASP A 436 -12.27 -10.25 17.42
CA ASP A 436 -13.02 -9.02 17.61
C ASP A 436 -14.27 -9.24 18.47
N GLU A 437 -15.06 -10.27 18.20
CA GLU A 437 -16.23 -10.63 19.01
C GLU A 437 -15.87 -10.86 20.49
N ASN A 438 -14.76 -11.59 20.77
CA ASN A 438 -14.30 -11.82 22.12
C ASN A 438 -13.90 -10.52 22.85
N LEU A 439 -13.34 -9.55 22.12
CA LEU A 439 -12.96 -8.25 22.69
C LEU A 439 -14.17 -7.33 22.86
N ALA A 440 -15.10 -7.32 21.90
CA ALA A 440 -16.31 -6.51 21.91
C ALA A 440 -17.25 -6.90 23.07
N THR A 441 -17.36 -8.21 23.34
CA THR A 441 -18.17 -8.77 24.43
C THR A 441 -17.44 -8.82 25.78
N GLU A 442 -16.22 -8.31 25.85
CA GLU A 442 -15.32 -8.43 27.02
C GLU A 442 -15.10 -9.89 27.49
N THR A 443 -15.36 -10.88 26.61
CA THR A 443 -15.01 -12.28 26.86
C THR A 443 -13.51 -12.45 27.08
N THR A 444 -12.69 -11.59 26.45
CA THR A 444 -11.27 -11.44 26.74
C THR A 444 -10.91 -9.96 26.73
N ARG A 445 -10.09 -9.54 27.68
CA ARG A 445 -9.46 -8.21 27.67
C ARG A 445 -8.04 -8.32 27.16
N SER A 446 -7.59 -7.36 26.37
CA SER A 446 -6.24 -7.34 25.83
C SER A 446 -5.43 -6.12 26.27
N ILE A 447 -4.14 -6.20 26.05
CA ILE A 447 -3.17 -5.11 26.11
C ILE A 447 -2.34 -5.14 24.83
N GLN A 448 -2.01 -3.98 24.31
CA GLN A 448 -1.19 -3.87 23.09
C GLN A 448 0.31 -3.98 23.41
N TRP A 449 1.11 -4.40 22.44
CA TRP A 449 2.54 -4.61 22.61
C TRP A 449 3.28 -3.35 23.13
N HIS A 450 2.90 -2.18 22.63
CA HIS A 450 3.53 -0.89 23.00
C HIS A 450 3.09 -0.35 24.37
N GLU A 451 2.06 -0.92 24.99
CA GLU A 451 1.60 -0.59 26.34
C GLU A 451 2.26 -1.48 27.40
N LEU A 452 2.90 -2.58 26.99
CA LEU A 452 3.35 -3.62 27.91
C LEU A 452 4.42 -3.14 28.88
N ASP A 453 5.44 -2.43 28.38
CA ASP A 453 6.58 -1.98 29.19
C ASP A 453 6.14 -0.98 30.28
N GLU A 454 5.19 -0.09 29.95
CA GLU A 454 4.59 0.82 30.92
C GLU A 454 3.78 0.06 31.98
N ALA A 455 2.96 -0.91 31.57
CA ALA A 455 2.16 -1.71 32.50
C ALA A 455 3.03 -2.54 33.46
N VAL A 456 4.10 -3.15 32.95
CA VAL A 456 5.06 -3.91 33.77
C VAL A 456 5.79 -2.98 34.76
N SER A 457 6.20 -1.80 34.30
CA SER A 457 6.84 -0.78 35.13
C SER A 457 5.88 -0.26 36.23
N ALA A 458 4.58 -0.21 35.92
CA ALA A 458 3.53 0.13 36.90
C ALA A 458 3.17 -1.01 37.86
N GLY A 459 3.85 -2.16 37.77
CA GLY A 459 3.71 -3.28 38.71
C GLY A 459 2.90 -4.46 38.21
N ALA A 460 2.49 -4.50 36.93
CA ALA A 460 1.83 -5.66 36.37
C ALA A 460 2.76 -6.90 36.36
N ARG A 461 2.17 -8.07 36.53
CA ARG A 461 2.86 -9.37 36.53
C ARG A 461 2.63 -10.12 35.25
N LEU A 462 3.71 -10.48 34.57
CA LEU A 462 3.65 -11.11 33.27
C LEU A 462 3.79 -12.63 33.37
N VAL A 463 2.81 -13.37 32.84
CA VAL A 463 2.79 -14.83 32.77
C VAL A 463 2.93 -15.28 31.33
N ASP A 464 4.00 -16.01 31.04
CA ASP A 464 4.22 -16.66 29.75
C ASP A 464 3.65 -18.09 29.78
N VAL A 465 2.61 -18.32 28.97
CA VAL A 465 1.93 -19.62 28.92
C VAL A 465 2.42 -20.51 27.79
N ARG A 466 3.58 -20.20 27.20
CA ARG A 466 4.28 -21.05 26.23
C ARG A 466 4.91 -22.25 26.92
N THR A 467 5.36 -23.20 26.10
CA THR A 467 6.14 -24.33 26.59
C THR A 467 7.47 -23.85 27.20
N PRO A 468 8.10 -24.64 28.11
CA PRO A 468 9.42 -24.31 28.66
C PRO A 468 10.50 -24.16 27.58
N GLY A 469 10.41 -24.93 26.49
CA GLY A 469 11.34 -24.82 25.36
C GLY A 469 11.18 -23.51 24.58
N GLU A 470 9.94 -23.06 24.33
CA GLU A 470 9.69 -21.75 23.72
C GLU A 470 10.20 -20.61 24.62
N PHE A 471 10.00 -20.72 25.94
CA PHE A 471 10.47 -19.73 26.92
C PHE A 471 12.00 -19.65 26.96
N ALA A 472 12.69 -20.80 26.96
CA ALA A 472 14.14 -20.87 26.97
C ALA A 472 14.79 -20.28 25.69
N ASN A 473 14.08 -20.33 24.57
CA ASN A 473 14.55 -19.77 23.28
C ASN A 473 14.32 -18.24 23.15
N GLY A 474 13.86 -17.60 24.20
CA GLY A 474 13.61 -16.15 24.26
C GLY A 474 12.31 -15.84 24.99
N ALA A 475 12.35 -14.89 25.90
CA ALA A 475 11.21 -14.50 26.73
C ALA A 475 11.12 -12.98 26.87
N ILE A 476 9.92 -12.49 27.15
CA ILE A 476 9.74 -11.09 27.56
C ILE A 476 10.36 -10.91 28.94
N PRO A 477 11.21 -9.90 29.16
CA PRO A 477 11.87 -9.69 30.45
C PRO A 477 10.86 -9.62 31.63
N GLY A 478 11.16 -10.35 32.70
CA GLY A 478 10.29 -10.39 33.89
C GLY A 478 9.10 -11.34 33.80
N ALA A 479 8.90 -12.06 32.69
CA ALA A 479 7.84 -13.04 32.59
C ALA A 479 8.10 -14.29 33.43
N VAL A 480 7.06 -14.82 34.07
CA VAL A 480 7.06 -16.10 34.77
C VAL A 480 6.46 -17.18 33.83
N ASN A 481 7.20 -18.26 33.59
CA ASN A 481 6.69 -19.33 32.71
C ASN A 481 5.76 -20.28 33.46
N ILE A 482 4.51 -20.31 33.06
CA ILE A 482 3.48 -21.27 33.55
C ILE A 482 2.75 -21.76 32.31
N PRO A 483 3.16 -22.92 31.71
CA PRO A 483 2.53 -23.43 30.49
C PRO A 483 1.01 -23.57 30.63
N VAL A 484 0.27 -23.26 29.56
CA VAL A 484 -1.21 -23.29 29.58
C VAL A 484 -1.77 -24.65 30.01
N ASP A 485 -1.08 -25.73 29.67
CA ASP A 485 -1.48 -27.10 30.00
C ASP A 485 -1.32 -27.41 31.50
N ASP A 486 -0.37 -26.75 32.17
CA ASP A 486 -0.13 -26.86 33.62
C ASP A 486 -0.94 -25.83 34.45
N LEU A 487 -1.51 -24.82 33.80
CA LEU A 487 -2.11 -23.64 34.44
C LEU A 487 -3.18 -24.01 35.47
N ARG A 488 -4.03 -25.00 35.18
CA ARG A 488 -5.12 -25.44 36.08
C ARG A 488 -4.58 -26.03 37.39
N SER A 489 -3.41 -26.66 37.37
CA SER A 489 -2.76 -27.20 38.56
C SER A 489 -1.91 -26.18 39.31
N ARG A 490 -1.64 -25.02 38.68
CA ARG A 490 -0.77 -23.97 39.22
C ARG A 490 -1.50 -22.64 39.46
N LEU A 491 -2.83 -22.69 39.66
CA LEU A 491 -3.64 -21.48 39.91
C LEU A 491 -3.18 -20.70 41.15
N ASP A 492 -2.68 -21.36 42.17
CA ASP A 492 -2.19 -20.71 43.37
C ASP A 492 -0.92 -19.89 43.11
N ASP A 493 -0.06 -20.32 42.18
CA ASP A 493 1.10 -19.54 41.78
C ASP A 493 0.66 -18.23 41.11
N VAL A 494 -0.39 -18.28 40.24
CA VAL A 494 -0.91 -17.08 39.59
C VAL A 494 -1.66 -16.18 40.60
N ARG A 495 -2.37 -16.74 41.59
CA ARG A 495 -2.98 -15.95 42.68
C ARG A 495 -1.94 -15.15 43.44
N ALA A 496 -0.81 -15.78 43.81
CA ALA A 496 0.29 -15.10 44.48
C ALA A 496 0.89 -13.96 43.62
N LEU A 497 0.90 -14.08 42.30
CA LEU A 497 1.27 -12.99 41.41
C LEU A 497 0.18 -11.90 41.35
N ALA A 498 -1.10 -12.26 41.32
CA ALA A 498 -2.23 -11.34 41.30
C ALA A 498 -2.34 -10.47 42.56
N GLU A 499 -1.89 -10.98 43.71
CA GLU A 499 -1.77 -10.19 44.98
C GLU A 499 -0.71 -9.10 44.86
N GLN A 500 0.27 -9.24 43.98
CA GLN A 500 1.37 -8.29 43.76
C GLN A 500 1.07 -7.24 42.69
N GLY A 501 0.09 -7.49 41.81
CA GLY A 501 -0.30 -6.56 40.75
C GLY A 501 -1.19 -7.18 39.67
N PRO A 502 -1.67 -6.38 38.71
CA PRO A 502 -2.48 -6.87 37.60
C PRO A 502 -1.76 -7.97 36.79
N VAL A 503 -2.50 -9.03 36.44
CA VAL A 503 -1.93 -10.16 35.67
C VAL A 503 -2.06 -9.91 34.17
N LEU A 504 -0.95 -9.98 33.46
CA LEU A 504 -0.86 -9.98 32.00
C LEU A 504 -0.41 -11.37 31.55
N VAL A 505 -1.04 -11.87 30.49
CA VAL A 505 -0.75 -13.22 29.98
C VAL A 505 -0.33 -13.12 28.52
N HIS A 506 0.67 -13.87 28.13
CA HIS A 506 1.00 -14.00 26.72
C HIS A 506 1.37 -15.44 26.33
N CYS A 507 1.21 -15.73 25.05
CA CYS A 507 1.82 -16.88 24.42
C CYS A 507 2.58 -16.45 23.16
N ALA A 508 2.82 -17.35 22.22
CA ALA A 508 3.52 -17.01 20.99
C ALA A 508 2.71 -16.06 20.06
N VAL A 509 1.38 -16.27 19.95
CA VAL A 509 0.53 -15.63 18.91
C VAL A 509 -0.86 -15.21 19.41
N GLY A 510 -1.09 -15.20 20.74
CA GLY A 510 -2.34 -14.72 21.36
C GLY A 510 -3.34 -15.83 21.75
N ILE A 511 -3.50 -16.92 21.00
CA ILE A 511 -4.58 -17.92 21.22
C ILE A 511 -4.47 -18.68 22.55
N ARG A 512 -3.29 -19.19 22.92
CA ARG A 512 -3.08 -19.85 24.23
C ARG A 512 -3.21 -18.87 25.40
N GLY A 513 -2.84 -17.58 25.16
CA GLY A 513 -3.06 -16.50 26.11
C GLY A 513 -4.54 -16.25 26.36
N HIS A 514 -5.37 -16.21 25.31
CA HIS A 514 -6.83 -16.16 25.43
C HIS A 514 -7.38 -17.32 26.28
N ILE A 515 -6.98 -18.56 25.97
CA ILE A 515 -7.39 -19.75 26.72
C ILE A 515 -6.99 -19.60 28.21
N ALA A 516 -5.78 -19.16 28.48
CA ALA A 516 -5.29 -18.94 29.84
C ALA A 516 -6.10 -17.85 30.57
N CYS A 517 -6.40 -16.73 29.94
CA CYS A 517 -7.27 -15.70 30.52
C CYS A 517 -8.65 -16.27 30.88
N ARG A 518 -9.26 -17.10 30.03
CA ARG A 518 -10.55 -17.75 30.32
C ARG A 518 -10.47 -18.69 31.51
N ILE A 519 -9.35 -19.47 31.63
CA ILE A 519 -9.12 -20.34 32.79
C ILE A 519 -8.99 -19.49 34.08
N LEU A 520 -8.22 -18.42 34.05
CA LEU A 520 -7.98 -17.55 35.18
C LEU A 520 -9.26 -16.85 35.64
N GLU A 521 -10.01 -16.24 34.71
CA GLU A 521 -11.25 -15.55 35.04
C GLU A 521 -12.31 -16.49 35.63
N ALA A 522 -12.45 -17.72 35.10
CA ALA A 522 -13.33 -18.73 35.63
C ALA A 522 -12.97 -19.14 37.08
N ASN A 523 -11.74 -18.84 37.52
CA ASN A 523 -11.22 -19.07 38.88
C ASN A 523 -11.07 -17.78 39.70
N GLY A 524 -11.69 -16.68 39.28
CA GLY A 524 -11.73 -15.41 39.99
C GLY A 524 -10.45 -14.58 39.89
N ILE A 525 -9.55 -14.89 38.95
CA ILE A 525 -8.31 -14.14 38.70
C ILE A 525 -8.49 -13.32 37.42
N GLN A 526 -8.53 -11.99 37.53
CA GLN A 526 -8.59 -11.12 36.37
C GLN A 526 -7.26 -11.10 35.64
N ALA A 527 -7.31 -11.26 34.30
CA ALA A 527 -6.12 -11.23 33.45
C ALA A 527 -6.41 -10.55 32.11
N ARG A 528 -5.36 -9.98 31.52
CA ARG A 528 -5.41 -9.41 30.15
C ARG A 528 -4.43 -10.17 29.25
N ASN A 529 -4.86 -10.46 28.03
CA ASN A 529 -4.04 -11.13 27.03
C ASN A 529 -3.20 -10.11 26.26
N LEU A 530 -1.91 -10.36 26.07
CA LEU A 530 -1.08 -9.59 25.15
C LEU A 530 -1.54 -9.91 23.72
N ASP A 531 -2.07 -8.91 23.04
CA ASP A 531 -2.59 -9.03 21.68
C ASP A 531 -1.49 -9.43 20.69
N GLY A 532 -1.75 -10.46 19.86
CA GLY A 532 -0.74 -11.04 18.98
C GLY A 532 0.42 -11.77 19.65
N GLY A 533 0.51 -11.72 21.01
CA GLY A 533 1.49 -12.44 21.82
C GLY A 533 2.94 -12.01 21.62
N PHE A 534 3.86 -12.94 21.90
CA PHE A 534 5.31 -12.71 21.81
C PHE A 534 5.75 -12.23 20.43
N ARG A 535 5.19 -12.78 19.34
CA ARG A 535 5.60 -12.40 17.98
C ARG A 535 5.32 -10.94 17.66
N THR A 536 4.15 -10.42 18.04
CA THR A 536 3.81 -9.01 17.82
C THR A 536 4.67 -8.10 18.69
N TRP A 537 4.90 -8.46 19.96
CA TRP A 537 5.78 -7.70 20.85
C TRP A 537 7.22 -7.65 20.31
N ASP A 538 7.80 -8.78 19.93
CA ASP A 538 9.17 -8.88 19.41
C ASP A 538 9.34 -8.05 18.12
N ALA A 539 8.37 -8.14 17.21
CA ALA A 539 8.36 -7.33 15.98
C ALA A 539 8.25 -5.83 16.28
N GLY A 540 7.44 -5.45 17.27
CA GLY A 540 7.31 -4.07 17.72
C GLY A 540 8.58 -3.52 18.38
N GLN A 541 9.25 -4.32 19.23
CA GLN A 541 10.54 -3.96 19.82
C GLN A 541 11.62 -3.77 18.74
N ALA A 542 11.70 -4.71 17.79
CA ALA A 542 12.64 -4.61 16.67
C ALA A 542 12.40 -3.40 15.73
N ALA A 543 11.17 -2.91 15.65
CA ALA A 543 10.84 -1.70 14.89
C ALA A 543 11.15 -0.41 15.66
N SER A 544 11.27 -0.48 16.98
CA SER A 544 11.54 0.66 17.87
C SER A 544 13.03 0.83 18.19
N ALA A 545 13.86 -0.19 17.90
CA ALA A 545 15.31 -0.20 18.08
C ALA A 545 16.04 0.44 16.89
#